data_d2bf553d3822b16b96b9336d20ee95dd
#
_entry.id   d2bf553d3822b16b96b9336d20ee95dd
#
_cell.length_a   1.000
_cell.length_b   1.000
_cell.length_c   1.000
_cell.angle_alpha   90.00
_cell.angle_beta   90.00
_cell.angle_gamma   90.00
#
_symmetry.space_group_name_H-M   'P 1'
#
loop_
_entity.id
_entity.type
_entity.pdbx_description
1 polymer ?
#
loop_
_entity_poly.entity_id
_entity_poly.type
_entity_poly.pdbx_seq_one_letter_code
_entity_poly.pdbx_strand_id
1 'polypeptide(L)'
;MTEDLQGLLNRIQEDGLQKSEAERAKIIADAEAKAAETEKKAAADAAALKEKAEESIRQASRDIIIALRSEMQQRLQSVAKACVGSAMDQNLMVALIYEMAKKYAENPSDKLEILLPAAARDQMEAGLLNALGQDLASRTKILGEPELESGLQIGFRDGSVFLDFSDEALSDLICSYIGPKLAAILKG
;
A
#
# COMPACT_ATOMS: atom_id res chain seq x y z
N MET A 1 -36.88 73.47 58.15
CA MET A 1 -35.52 73.40 57.47
C MET A 1 -34.72 72.12 57.77
N THR A 2 -34.77 71.53 58.96
CA THR A 2 -34.05 70.26 59.26
C THR A 2 -34.75 69.02 58.73
N GLU A 3 -36.11 69.00 58.65
CA GLU A 3 -36.89 67.90 58.12
C GLU A 3 -36.78 67.79 56.59
N ASP A 4 -36.63 68.86 55.85
CA ASP A 4 -36.47 68.88 54.40
C ASP A 4 -35.08 68.30 53.98
N LEU A 5 -34.10 68.63 54.78
CA LEU A 5 -32.70 68.04 54.52
C LEU A 5 -32.66 66.56 54.79
N GLN A 6 -33.33 66.05 55.84
CA GLN A 6 -33.44 64.66 56.20
C GLN A 6 -34.17 63.86 55.10
N GLY A 7 -35.29 64.43 54.57
CA GLY A 7 -36.05 63.85 53.46
C GLY A 7 -35.25 63.79 52.15
N LEU A 8 -34.39 64.76 51.86
CA LEU A 8 -33.53 64.76 50.70
C LEU A 8 -32.40 63.73 50.83
N LEU A 9 -31.77 63.60 52.00
CA LEU A 9 -30.77 62.61 52.28
C LEU A 9 -31.30 61.19 52.12
N ASN A 10 -32.49 60.89 52.64
CA ASN A 10 -33.16 59.61 52.52
C ASN A 10 -33.45 59.26 51.05
N ARG A 11 -33.94 60.20 50.25
CA ARG A 11 -34.13 59.97 48.81
C ARG A 11 -32.87 59.72 48.06
N ILE A 12 -31.82 60.48 48.31
CA ILE A 12 -30.49 60.25 47.67
C ILE A 12 -29.96 58.87 48.06
N GLN A 13 -30.14 58.42 49.28
CA GLN A 13 -29.69 57.11 49.74
C GLN A 13 -30.53 55.98 49.14
N GLU A 14 -31.87 56.12 49.03
CA GLU A 14 -32.74 55.16 48.35
C GLU A 14 -32.44 55.06 46.85
N ASP A 15 -32.34 56.23 46.18
CA ASP A 15 -31.99 56.26 44.74
C ASP A 15 -30.56 55.64 44.45
N GLY A 16 -29.62 55.91 45.37
CA GLY A 16 -28.27 55.34 45.29
C GLY A 16 -28.29 53.82 45.51
N LEU A 17 -29.07 53.33 46.50
CA LEU A 17 -29.21 51.89 46.72
C LEU A 17 -29.91 51.19 45.55
N GLN A 18 -31.03 51.75 45.04
CA GLN A 18 -31.72 51.17 43.89
C GLN A 18 -30.85 51.09 42.62
N LYS A 19 -30.08 52.14 42.33
CA LYS A 19 -29.12 52.13 41.22
C LYS A 19 -28.05 51.10 41.39
N SER A 20 -27.47 50.99 42.62
CA SER A 20 -26.44 50.00 42.92
C SER A 20 -26.95 48.56 42.81
N GLU A 21 -28.17 48.29 43.26
CA GLU A 21 -28.83 47.01 43.14
C GLU A 21 -29.13 46.65 41.68
N ALA A 22 -29.55 47.59 40.85
CA ALA A 22 -29.78 47.42 39.42
C ALA A 22 -28.49 47.15 38.67
N GLU A 23 -27.41 47.89 38.98
CA GLU A 23 -26.09 47.62 38.38
C GLU A 23 -25.52 46.26 38.79
N ARG A 24 -25.66 45.89 40.07
CA ARG A 24 -25.27 44.59 40.57
C ARG A 24 -26.01 43.43 39.87
N ALA A 25 -27.33 43.56 39.75
CA ALA A 25 -28.17 42.60 39.04
C ALA A 25 -27.74 42.45 37.59
N LYS A 26 -27.43 43.57 36.91
CA LYS A 26 -26.95 43.56 35.53
C LYS A 26 -25.58 42.88 35.40
N ILE A 27 -24.63 43.20 36.30
CA ILE A 27 -23.30 42.58 36.29
C ILE A 27 -23.38 41.06 36.51
N ILE A 28 -24.25 40.62 37.43
CA ILE A 28 -24.48 39.19 37.69
C ILE A 28 -25.09 38.51 36.44
N ALA A 29 -26.12 39.08 35.85
CA ALA A 29 -26.76 38.55 34.66
C ALA A 29 -25.79 38.46 33.47
N ASP A 30 -24.99 39.51 33.26
CA ASP A 30 -23.95 39.51 32.21
C ASP A 30 -22.87 38.46 32.48
N ALA A 31 -22.46 38.25 33.74
CA ALA A 31 -21.50 37.24 34.11
C ALA A 31 -22.04 35.80 33.94
N GLU A 32 -23.31 35.57 34.33
CA GLU A 32 -23.99 34.29 34.12
C GLU A 32 -24.17 33.98 32.63
N ALA A 33 -24.54 34.97 31.83
CA ALA A 33 -24.67 34.80 30.38
C ALA A 33 -23.33 34.44 29.74
N LYS A 34 -22.23 35.10 30.12
CA LYS A 34 -20.89 34.79 29.64
C LYS A 34 -20.40 33.41 30.11
N ALA A 35 -20.70 33.02 31.34
CA ALA A 35 -20.38 31.69 31.84
C ALA A 35 -21.10 30.60 31.05
N ALA A 36 -22.41 30.76 30.81
CA ALA A 36 -23.22 29.84 30.02
C ALA A 36 -22.72 29.75 28.55
N GLU A 37 -22.33 30.86 27.94
CA GLU A 37 -21.76 30.88 26.60
C GLU A 37 -20.42 30.15 26.56
N THR A 38 -19.55 30.37 27.56
CA THR A 38 -18.25 29.70 27.66
C THR A 38 -18.42 28.20 27.85
N GLU A 39 -19.33 27.76 28.70
CA GLU A 39 -19.62 26.31 28.89
C GLU A 39 -20.16 25.69 27.62
N LYS A 40 -21.10 26.34 26.94
CA LYS A 40 -21.66 25.87 25.67
C LYS A 40 -20.56 25.73 24.60
N LYS A 41 -19.68 26.72 24.51
CA LYS A 41 -18.56 26.69 23.58
C LYS A 41 -17.57 25.56 23.92
N ALA A 42 -17.23 25.44 25.18
CA ALA A 42 -16.31 24.36 25.63
C ALA A 42 -16.89 22.96 25.36
N ALA A 43 -18.20 22.77 25.57
CA ALA A 43 -18.87 21.51 25.26
C ALA A 43 -18.88 21.21 23.77
N ALA A 44 -19.13 22.23 22.94
CA ALA A 44 -19.07 22.07 21.47
C ALA A 44 -17.66 21.75 20.97
N ASP A 45 -16.65 22.46 21.48
CA ASP A 45 -15.25 22.25 21.13
C ASP A 45 -14.77 20.83 21.57
N ALA A 46 -15.20 20.37 22.74
CA ALA A 46 -14.92 19.02 23.24
C ALA A 46 -15.57 17.93 22.36
N ALA A 47 -16.82 18.13 21.93
CA ALA A 47 -17.51 17.22 21.03
C ALA A 47 -16.82 17.15 19.66
N ALA A 48 -16.45 18.29 19.09
CA ALA A 48 -15.74 18.36 17.82
C ALA A 48 -14.35 17.72 17.90
N LEU A 49 -13.64 17.91 19.00
CA LEU A 49 -12.33 17.28 19.25
C LEU A 49 -12.46 15.75 19.32
N LYS A 50 -13.48 15.26 20.04
CA LYS A 50 -13.77 13.83 20.14
C LYS A 50 -14.05 13.21 18.77
N GLU A 51 -14.93 13.83 17.98
CA GLU A 51 -15.26 13.36 16.62
C GLU A 51 -14.01 13.32 15.72
N LYS A 52 -13.20 14.37 15.74
CA LYS A 52 -11.92 14.43 15.02
C LYS A 52 -10.95 13.32 15.46
N ALA A 53 -10.86 13.08 16.75
CA ALA A 53 -9.98 12.03 17.28
C ALA A 53 -10.45 10.64 16.83
N GLU A 54 -11.74 10.34 16.90
CA GLU A 54 -12.32 9.09 16.43
C GLU A 54 -12.07 8.86 14.92
N GLU A 55 -12.27 9.90 14.10
CA GLU A 55 -12.00 9.81 12.66
C GLU A 55 -10.51 9.59 12.37
N SER A 56 -9.63 10.29 13.09
CA SER A 56 -8.18 10.12 12.96
C SER A 56 -7.73 8.69 13.32
N ILE A 57 -8.31 8.11 14.38
CA ILE A 57 -8.03 6.71 14.77
C ILE A 57 -8.51 5.74 13.70
N ARG A 58 -9.71 5.95 13.15
CA ARG A 58 -10.23 5.11 12.06
C ARG A 58 -9.34 5.18 10.81
N GLN A 59 -8.88 6.37 10.48
CA GLN A 59 -7.97 6.55 9.34
C GLN A 59 -6.62 5.87 9.59
N ALA A 60 -5.99 6.11 10.74
CA ALA A 60 -4.74 5.44 11.11
C ALA A 60 -4.85 3.92 11.08
N SER A 61 -5.98 3.36 11.54
CA SER A 61 -6.24 1.91 11.48
C SER A 61 -6.31 1.40 10.04
N ARG A 62 -6.97 2.13 9.14
CA ARG A 62 -7.00 1.77 7.70
C ARG A 62 -5.60 1.81 7.09
N ASP A 63 -4.83 2.85 7.38
CA ASP A 63 -3.49 3.03 6.84
C ASP A 63 -2.53 1.93 7.31
N ILE A 64 -2.63 1.52 8.59
CA ILE A 64 -1.85 0.39 9.13
C ILE A 64 -2.18 -0.91 8.38
N ILE A 65 -3.45 -1.20 8.13
CA ILE A 65 -3.86 -2.40 7.40
C ILE A 65 -3.34 -2.38 5.96
N ILE A 66 -3.39 -1.23 5.29
CA ILE A 66 -2.87 -1.07 3.93
C ILE A 66 -1.35 -1.28 3.92
N ALA A 67 -0.62 -0.66 4.83
CA ALA A 67 0.82 -0.81 4.96
C ALA A 67 1.22 -2.27 5.26
N LEU A 68 0.50 -2.94 6.16
CA LEU A 68 0.73 -4.36 6.46
C LEU A 68 0.53 -5.25 5.24
N ARG A 69 -0.54 -5.02 4.48
CA ARG A 69 -0.78 -5.77 3.23
C ARG A 69 0.34 -5.57 2.22
N SER A 70 0.79 -4.34 2.03
CA SER A 70 1.89 -4.03 1.12
C SER A 70 3.18 -4.74 1.53
N GLU A 71 3.54 -4.68 2.81
CA GLU A 71 4.72 -5.37 3.33
C GLU A 71 4.62 -6.90 3.16
N MET A 72 3.46 -7.48 3.44
CA MET A 72 3.24 -8.92 3.23
C MET A 72 3.35 -9.32 1.76
N GLN A 73 2.84 -8.52 0.84
CA GLN A 73 2.97 -8.77 -0.60
C GLN A 73 4.43 -8.72 -1.04
N GLN A 74 5.18 -7.72 -0.60
CA GLN A 74 6.60 -7.61 -0.91
C GLN A 74 7.41 -8.80 -0.38
N ARG A 75 7.14 -9.23 0.85
CA ARG A 75 7.79 -10.41 1.42
C ARG A 75 7.42 -11.69 0.69
N LEU A 76 6.15 -11.85 0.32
CA LEU A 76 5.71 -13.00 -0.47
C LEU A 76 6.41 -13.04 -1.83
N GLN A 77 6.51 -11.89 -2.51
CA GLN A 77 7.22 -11.78 -3.79
C GLN A 77 8.69 -12.13 -3.65
N SER A 78 9.37 -11.63 -2.62
CA SER A 78 10.78 -11.96 -2.36
C SER A 78 10.99 -13.45 -2.11
N VAL A 79 10.12 -14.09 -1.34
CA VAL A 79 10.18 -15.54 -1.10
C VAL A 79 9.89 -16.32 -2.38
N ALA A 80 8.86 -15.94 -3.13
CA ALA A 80 8.51 -16.56 -4.39
C ALA A 80 9.68 -16.46 -5.40
N LYS A 81 10.30 -15.29 -5.54
CA LYS A 81 11.47 -15.04 -6.38
C LYS A 81 12.63 -15.94 -5.98
N ALA A 82 12.95 -16.04 -4.71
CA ALA A 82 14.03 -16.91 -4.22
C ALA A 82 13.74 -18.41 -4.48
N CYS A 83 12.48 -18.85 -4.28
CA CYS A 83 12.09 -20.24 -4.56
C CYS A 83 12.18 -20.55 -6.05
N VAL A 84 11.69 -19.68 -6.91
CA VAL A 84 11.78 -19.84 -8.37
C VAL A 84 13.24 -19.88 -8.82
N GLY A 85 14.07 -18.92 -8.36
CA GLY A 85 15.50 -18.90 -8.71
C GLY A 85 16.25 -20.17 -8.30
N SER A 86 15.90 -20.74 -7.13
CA SER A 86 16.51 -22.00 -6.67
C SER A 86 15.99 -23.25 -7.40
N ALA A 87 14.74 -23.21 -7.88
CA ALA A 87 14.13 -24.32 -8.62
C ALA A 87 14.52 -24.34 -10.11
N MET A 88 14.95 -23.21 -10.66
CA MET A 88 15.27 -23.05 -12.06
C MET A 88 16.68 -23.60 -12.37
N ASP A 89 16.83 -24.91 -12.25
CA ASP A 89 18.04 -25.62 -12.62
C ASP A 89 18.10 -25.94 -14.13
N GLN A 90 19.23 -26.42 -14.59
CA GLN A 90 19.44 -26.78 -15.99
C GLN A 90 18.43 -27.81 -16.51
N ASN A 91 18.04 -28.78 -15.69
CA ASN A 91 17.08 -29.82 -16.09
C ASN A 91 15.68 -29.25 -16.32
N LEU A 92 15.23 -28.38 -15.42
CA LEU A 92 13.94 -27.71 -15.57
C LEU A 92 13.94 -26.78 -16.77
N MET A 93 15.03 -26.01 -17.01
CA MET A 93 15.16 -25.15 -18.19
C MET A 93 15.05 -25.96 -19.49
N VAL A 94 15.77 -27.09 -19.59
CA VAL A 94 15.70 -27.99 -20.75
C VAL A 94 14.28 -28.52 -20.95
N ALA A 95 13.61 -28.97 -19.88
CA ALA A 95 12.25 -29.47 -19.96
C ALA A 95 11.27 -28.39 -20.44
N LEU A 96 11.40 -27.16 -19.94
CA LEU A 96 10.60 -26.02 -20.39
C LEU A 96 10.83 -25.70 -21.87
N ILE A 97 12.07 -25.63 -22.31
CA ILE A 97 12.41 -25.38 -23.71
C ILE A 97 11.81 -26.45 -24.62
N TYR A 98 11.89 -27.73 -24.24
CA TYR A 98 11.31 -28.83 -24.99
C TYR A 98 9.80 -28.74 -25.11
N GLU A 99 9.10 -28.54 -23.99
CA GLU A 99 7.64 -28.44 -23.99
C GLU A 99 7.14 -27.20 -24.73
N MET A 100 7.84 -26.08 -24.60
CA MET A 100 7.48 -24.87 -25.32
C MET A 100 7.79 -24.97 -26.81
N ALA A 101 8.93 -25.56 -27.20
CA ALA A 101 9.26 -25.82 -28.61
C ALA A 101 8.24 -26.75 -29.26
N LYS A 102 7.78 -27.78 -28.56
CA LYS A 102 6.73 -28.69 -29.05
C LYS A 102 5.39 -28.00 -29.24
N LYS A 103 5.08 -27.01 -28.42
CA LYS A 103 3.78 -26.31 -28.45
C LYS A 103 3.75 -25.14 -29.43
N TYR A 104 4.84 -24.41 -29.58
CA TYR A 104 4.89 -23.15 -30.31
C TYR A 104 5.73 -23.15 -31.57
N ALA A 105 6.67 -24.08 -31.74
CA ALA A 105 7.36 -24.27 -32.99
C ALA A 105 6.48 -25.08 -33.95
N GLU A 106 5.80 -24.43 -34.87
CA GLU A 106 4.90 -25.07 -35.84
C GLU A 106 5.68 -25.81 -36.93
N ASN A 107 6.85 -25.27 -37.29
CA ASN A 107 7.71 -25.86 -38.33
C ASN A 107 9.04 -26.33 -37.73
N PRO A 108 9.60 -27.43 -38.26
CA PRO A 108 10.94 -27.88 -37.86
C PRO A 108 12.07 -26.86 -38.14
N SER A 109 11.81 -25.86 -38.97
CA SER A 109 12.75 -24.79 -39.33
C SER A 109 12.65 -23.53 -38.47
N ASP A 110 11.65 -23.47 -37.56
CA ASP A 110 11.47 -22.29 -36.73
C ASP A 110 12.69 -22.13 -35.77
N LYS A 111 13.25 -20.92 -35.79
CA LYS A 111 14.38 -20.57 -34.93
C LYS A 111 13.89 -20.30 -33.52
N LEU A 112 14.69 -20.73 -32.54
CA LEU A 112 14.49 -20.43 -31.13
C LEU A 112 15.56 -19.47 -30.65
N GLU A 113 15.17 -18.45 -29.95
CA GLU A 113 16.09 -17.58 -29.21
C GLU A 113 15.84 -17.78 -27.70
N ILE A 114 16.89 -18.16 -26.99
CA ILE A 114 16.86 -18.37 -25.54
C ILE A 114 17.72 -17.29 -24.91
N LEU A 115 17.14 -16.50 -24.04
CA LEU A 115 17.86 -15.51 -23.26
C LEU A 115 18.09 -16.08 -21.87
N LEU A 116 19.34 -16.04 -21.44
CA LEU A 116 19.80 -16.47 -20.11
C LEU A 116 20.43 -15.28 -19.37
N PRO A 117 20.54 -15.33 -18.05
CA PRO A 117 21.34 -14.37 -17.32
C PRO A 117 22.75 -14.28 -17.90
N ALA A 118 23.23 -13.07 -18.17
CA ALA A 118 24.51 -12.86 -18.82
C ALA A 118 25.67 -13.55 -18.07
N ALA A 119 25.60 -13.55 -16.72
CA ALA A 119 26.59 -14.21 -15.86
C ALA A 119 26.58 -15.75 -15.95
N ALA A 120 25.41 -16.34 -16.25
CA ALA A 120 25.26 -17.80 -16.31
C ALA A 120 25.38 -18.38 -17.74
N ARG A 121 25.25 -17.53 -18.76
CA ARG A 121 25.22 -17.93 -20.16
C ARG A 121 26.35 -18.87 -20.51
N ASP A 122 27.62 -18.47 -20.31
CA ASP A 122 28.80 -19.21 -20.75
C ASP A 122 28.97 -20.58 -20.06
N GLN A 123 28.45 -20.69 -18.81
CA GLN A 123 28.44 -21.93 -18.05
C GLN A 123 27.34 -22.89 -18.50
N MET A 124 26.19 -22.36 -18.90
CA MET A 124 24.97 -23.13 -19.18
C MET A 124 24.81 -23.46 -20.67
N GLU A 125 25.36 -22.65 -21.58
CA GLU A 125 25.17 -22.76 -23.02
C GLU A 125 25.53 -24.19 -23.55
N ALA A 126 26.72 -24.66 -23.25
CA ALA A 126 27.15 -25.98 -23.72
C ALA A 126 26.30 -27.11 -23.14
N GLY A 127 25.94 -27.02 -21.85
CA GLY A 127 25.11 -28.02 -21.19
C GLY A 127 23.70 -28.06 -21.75
N LEU A 128 23.08 -26.88 -21.98
CA LEU A 128 21.74 -26.75 -22.56
C LEU A 128 21.72 -27.27 -24.00
N LEU A 129 22.66 -26.87 -24.86
CA LEU A 129 22.70 -27.30 -26.24
C LEU A 129 22.90 -28.83 -26.35
N ASN A 130 23.77 -29.42 -25.52
CA ASN A 130 23.94 -30.87 -25.48
C ASN A 130 22.65 -31.59 -25.03
N ALA A 131 21.95 -31.07 -24.05
CA ALA A 131 20.75 -31.69 -23.53
C ALA A 131 19.54 -31.53 -24.49
N LEU A 132 19.50 -30.47 -25.30
CA LEU A 132 18.45 -30.24 -26.30
C LEU A 132 18.54 -31.19 -27.51
N GLY A 133 19.68 -31.89 -27.70
CA GLY A 133 19.89 -32.78 -28.84
C GLY A 133 20.16 -32.02 -30.15
N GLN A 134 20.72 -32.73 -31.14
CA GLN A 134 21.20 -32.09 -32.37
C GLN A 134 20.17 -31.30 -33.16
N ASP A 135 18.94 -31.81 -33.22
CA ASP A 135 17.86 -31.20 -34.01
C ASP A 135 17.43 -29.82 -33.47
N LEU A 136 17.17 -29.75 -32.15
CA LEU A 136 16.78 -28.52 -31.51
C LEU A 136 17.94 -27.56 -31.31
N ALA A 137 19.12 -28.09 -30.95
CA ALA A 137 20.33 -27.30 -30.74
C ALA A 137 20.78 -26.56 -32.02
N SER A 138 20.63 -27.18 -33.20
CA SER A 138 21.05 -26.57 -34.47
C SER A 138 20.28 -25.31 -34.87
N ARG A 139 19.07 -25.12 -34.32
CA ARG A 139 18.16 -23.98 -34.56
C ARG A 139 17.96 -23.08 -33.35
N THR A 140 18.63 -23.39 -32.25
CA THR A 140 18.56 -22.62 -31.02
C THR A 140 19.75 -21.66 -30.92
N LYS A 141 19.46 -20.38 -30.66
CA LYS A 141 20.44 -19.34 -30.36
C LYS A 141 20.34 -18.95 -28.91
N ILE A 142 21.45 -19.03 -28.18
CA ILE A 142 21.48 -18.63 -26.76
C ILE A 142 22.15 -17.28 -26.65
N LEU A 143 21.46 -16.32 -26.01
CA LEU A 143 21.91 -14.95 -25.79
C LEU A 143 22.00 -14.67 -24.29
N GLY A 144 22.94 -13.82 -23.91
CA GLY A 144 23.01 -13.28 -22.54
C GLY A 144 22.19 -12.01 -22.42
N GLU A 145 21.29 -11.95 -21.43
CA GLU A 145 20.49 -10.76 -21.12
C GLU A 145 20.96 -10.18 -19.78
N PRO A 146 21.51 -8.95 -19.78
CA PRO A 146 22.05 -8.34 -18.56
C PRO A 146 20.99 -8.03 -17.48
N GLU A 147 19.74 -7.77 -17.90
CA GLU A 147 18.65 -7.44 -16.98
C GLU A 147 18.01 -8.69 -16.37
N LEU A 148 18.31 -9.87 -16.90
CA LEU A 148 17.79 -11.14 -16.38
C LEU A 148 18.68 -11.64 -15.22
N GLU A 149 18.14 -11.66 -14.01
CA GLU A 149 18.85 -12.15 -12.83
C GLU A 149 18.83 -13.68 -12.73
N SER A 150 17.70 -14.31 -13.02
CA SER A 150 17.52 -15.76 -12.97
C SER A 150 16.39 -16.22 -13.89
N GLY A 151 16.37 -17.50 -14.24
CA GLY A 151 15.39 -18.05 -15.16
C GLY A 151 15.81 -17.99 -16.61
N LEU A 152 14.87 -18.03 -17.52
CA LEU A 152 15.08 -17.97 -18.96
C LEU A 152 13.90 -17.30 -19.67
N GLN A 153 14.17 -16.77 -20.85
CA GLN A 153 13.15 -16.28 -21.76
C GLN A 153 13.28 -16.99 -23.10
N ILE A 154 12.16 -17.30 -23.75
CA ILE A 154 12.14 -18.08 -25.00
C ILE A 154 11.39 -17.28 -26.06
N GLY A 155 12.07 -16.94 -27.14
CA GLY A 155 11.51 -16.34 -28.35
C GLY A 155 11.34 -17.37 -29.46
N PHE A 156 10.21 -17.33 -30.16
CA PHE A 156 9.89 -18.17 -31.32
C PHE A 156 9.55 -17.30 -32.52
N ARG A 157 9.78 -17.83 -33.72
CA ARG A 157 9.37 -17.21 -34.99
C ARG A 157 9.87 -15.77 -35.14
N ASP A 158 11.18 -15.58 -34.98
CA ASP A 158 11.81 -14.26 -35.10
C ASP A 158 11.17 -13.19 -34.19
N GLY A 159 10.76 -13.59 -32.96
CA GLY A 159 10.21 -12.72 -31.95
C GLY A 159 8.69 -12.55 -31.98
N SER A 160 7.96 -13.30 -32.81
CA SER A 160 6.49 -13.22 -32.88
C SER A 160 5.81 -13.82 -31.64
N VAL A 161 6.46 -14.77 -30.95
CA VAL A 161 6.01 -15.34 -29.69
C VAL A 161 7.15 -15.23 -28.70
N PHE A 162 6.90 -14.66 -27.55
CA PHE A 162 7.86 -14.48 -26.49
C PHE A 162 7.27 -15.00 -25.17
N LEU A 163 8.01 -15.89 -24.52
CA LEU A 163 7.62 -16.50 -23.25
C LEU A 163 8.66 -16.15 -22.20
N ASP A 164 8.20 -15.56 -21.12
CA ASP A 164 9.03 -15.12 -20.01
C ASP A 164 8.90 -16.10 -18.84
N PHE A 165 10.00 -16.79 -18.53
CA PHE A 165 10.18 -17.68 -17.38
C PHE A 165 11.25 -17.15 -16.44
N SER A 166 11.41 -15.82 -16.38
CA SER A 166 12.26 -15.18 -15.37
C SER A 166 11.70 -15.41 -13.96
N ASP A 167 12.57 -15.30 -12.98
CA ASP A 167 12.17 -15.37 -11.58
C ASP A 167 11.17 -14.26 -11.21
N GLU A 168 11.25 -13.10 -11.85
CA GLU A 168 10.32 -12.00 -11.69
C GLU A 168 8.92 -12.34 -12.26
N ALA A 169 8.84 -12.75 -13.52
CA ALA A 169 7.59 -13.11 -14.17
C ALA A 169 6.87 -14.28 -13.48
N LEU A 170 7.62 -15.30 -13.09
CA LEU A 170 7.06 -16.46 -12.38
C LEU A 170 6.66 -16.12 -10.94
N SER A 171 7.43 -15.29 -10.23
CA SER A 171 7.04 -14.85 -8.90
C SER A 171 5.77 -14.00 -8.92
N ASP A 172 5.62 -13.13 -9.91
CA ASP A 172 4.41 -12.33 -10.10
C ASP A 172 3.19 -13.22 -10.39
N LEU A 173 3.36 -14.24 -11.23
CA LEU A 173 2.31 -15.22 -11.50
C LEU A 173 1.90 -15.98 -10.23
N ILE A 174 2.85 -16.43 -9.44
CA ILE A 174 2.61 -17.10 -8.16
C ILE A 174 1.89 -16.16 -7.19
N CYS A 175 2.37 -14.92 -7.06
CA CYS A 175 1.78 -13.91 -6.19
C CYS A 175 0.37 -13.54 -6.62
N SER A 176 0.10 -13.45 -7.92
CA SER A 176 -1.24 -13.19 -8.45
C SER A 176 -2.24 -14.29 -8.09
N TYR A 177 -1.79 -15.53 -8.02
CA TYR A 177 -2.61 -16.69 -7.63
C TYR A 177 -2.82 -16.80 -6.12
N ILE A 178 -1.78 -16.54 -5.32
CA ILE A 178 -1.80 -16.66 -3.85
C ILE A 178 -2.39 -15.41 -3.20
N GLY A 179 -2.13 -14.23 -3.75
CA GLY A 179 -2.51 -12.94 -3.18
C GLY A 179 -3.99 -12.81 -2.80
N PRO A 180 -4.95 -13.18 -3.68
CA PRO A 180 -6.38 -13.16 -3.35
C PRO A 180 -6.75 -14.09 -2.19
N LYS A 181 -6.12 -15.25 -2.09
CA LYS A 181 -6.35 -16.23 -1.00
C LYS A 181 -5.82 -15.68 0.33
N LEU A 182 -4.65 -15.08 0.31
CA LEU A 182 -4.06 -14.43 1.48
C LEU A 182 -4.92 -13.24 1.95
N ALA A 183 -5.38 -12.42 1.00
CA ALA A 183 -6.27 -11.29 1.31
C ALA A 183 -7.61 -11.73 1.91
N ALA A 184 -8.15 -12.88 1.50
CA ALA A 184 -9.36 -13.45 2.08
C ALA A 184 -9.15 -13.88 3.55
N ILE A 185 -8.01 -14.50 3.85
CA ILE A 185 -7.64 -14.90 5.23
C ILE A 185 -7.49 -13.67 6.14
N LEU A 186 -6.92 -12.58 5.62
CA LEU A 186 -6.71 -11.33 6.38
C LEU A 186 -7.97 -10.49 6.57
N LYS A 187 -9.05 -10.80 5.86
CA LYS A 187 -10.34 -10.10 6.04
C LYS A 187 -11.17 -10.68 7.19
N GLY A 188 -10.85 -11.89 7.67
CA GLY A 188 -11.50 -12.57 8.80
C GLY A 188 -12.89 -13.03 8.45
#